data_066c10b0f2e28163addf5fe0b4781623
#
_entry.id   066c10b0f2e28163addf5fe0b4781623
#
_cell.length_a   1.000
_cell.length_b   1.000
_cell.length_c   1.000
_cell.angle_alpha   90.00
_cell.angle_beta   90.00
_cell.angle_gamma   90.00
#
_symmetry.space_group_name_H-M   'P 1'
#
loop_
_entity.id
_entity.type
_entity.pdbx_description
1 polymer ?
#
loop_
_entity_poly.entity_id
_entity_poly.type
_entity_poly.pdbx_seq_one_letter_code
_entity_poly.pdbx_strand_id
1 'polypeptide(L)' 'MDIWEELTPEQERDLRQWARDNWSVEDGINLLWHPVIREECLKILEESLTDEP' A
#
# COMPACT_ATOMS: atom_id res chain seq x y z
N MET A 1 -13.24 -16.98 7.67
CA MET A 1 -13.64 -16.43 6.39
C MET A 1 -12.96 -15.11 6.13
N ASP A 2 -12.30 -15.02 5.00
CA ASP A 2 -11.62 -13.79 4.66
C ASP A 2 -12.60 -12.75 4.18
N ILE A 3 -12.50 -11.57 4.76
CA ILE A 3 -13.27 -10.45 4.26
C ILE A 3 -12.63 -9.84 3.04
N TRP A 4 -11.41 -10.25 2.75
CA TRP A 4 -10.66 -9.76 1.59
C TRP A 4 -10.55 -10.87 0.58
N GLU A 5 -11.01 -10.61 -0.63
CA GLU A 5 -10.89 -11.57 -1.72
C GLU A 5 -9.46 -11.57 -2.23
N GLU A 6 -9.06 -12.72 -2.74
CA GLU A 6 -7.77 -12.81 -3.38
C GLU A 6 -7.77 -11.97 -4.64
N LEU A 7 -6.69 -11.26 -4.81
CA LEU A 7 -6.54 -10.40 -5.97
C LEU A 7 -5.78 -11.11 -7.07
N THR A 8 -6.18 -10.84 -8.31
CA THR A 8 -5.35 -11.25 -9.44
C THR A 8 -4.07 -10.40 -9.43
N PRO A 9 -3.02 -10.90 -10.09
CA PRO A 9 -1.79 -10.10 -10.17
C PRO A 9 -2.02 -8.70 -10.75
N GLU A 10 -2.94 -8.58 -11.69
CA GLU A 10 -3.25 -7.26 -12.26
C GLU A 10 -3.92 -6.36 -11.25
N GLN A 11 -4.86 -6.90 -10.50
CA GLN A 11 -5.55 -6.11 -9.48
C GLN A 11 -4.59 -5.68 -8.40
N GLU A 12 -3.71 -6.57 -7.99
CA GLU A 12 -2.72 -6.23 -6.98
C GLU A 12 -1.82 -5.10 -7.47
N ARG A 13 -1.38 -5.18 -8.70
CA ARG A 13 -0.53 -4.14 -9.27
C ARG A 13 -1.25 -2.81 -9.29
N ASP A 14 -2.53 -2.82 -9.68
CA ASP A 14 -3.30 -1.60 -9.74
C ASP A 14 -3.44 -0.96 -8.37
N LEU A 15 -3.70 -1.77 -7.34
CA LEU A 15 -3.84 -1.24 -6.00
C LEU A 15 -2.51 -0.69 -5.48
N ARG A 16 -1.43 -1.37 -5.76
CA ARG A 16 -0.11 -0.89 -5.33
C ARG A 16 0.24 0.42 -6.03
N GLN A 17 -0.08 0.51 -7.31
CA GLN A 17 0.16 1.74 -8.05
C GLN A 17 -0.71 2.88 -7.52
N TRP A 18 -1.97 2.56 -7.23
CA TRP A 18 -2.86 3.56 -6.67
C TRP A 18 -2.30 4.12 -5.37
N ALA A 19 -1.80 3.23 -4.51
CA ALA A 19 -1.25 3.67 -3.24
C ALA A 19 -0.06 4.59 -3.46
N ARG A 20 0.81 4.24 -4.40
CA ARG A 20 1.97 5.09 -4.66
C ARG A 20 1.60 6.43 -5.26
N ASP A 21 0.50 6.47 -6.02
CA ASP A 21 0.07 7.71 -6.67
C ASP A 21 -0.70 8.61 -5.73
N ASN A 22 -1.42 8.03 -4.78
CA ASN A 22 -2.39 8.80 -3.98
C ASN A 22 -2.08 8.85 -2.50
N TRP A 23 -1.23 7.99 -2.00
CA TRP A 23 -0.93 7.95 -0.58
C TRP A 23 0.36 8.68 -0.27
N SER A 24 0.38 9.38 0.85
CA SER A 24 1.60 9.99 1.33
C SER A 24 1.81 9.62 2.79
N VAL A 25 3.05 9.77 3.25
CA VAL A 25 3.39 9.43 4.62
C VAL A 25 2.55 10.21 5.62
N GLU A 26 2.15 11.41 5.26
CA GLU A 26 1.37 12.25 6.14
C GLU A 26 -0.05 11.72 6.34
N ASP A 27 -0.54 10.93 5.39
CA ASP A 27 -1.91 10.44 5.45
C ASP A 27 -2.11 9.34 6.47
N GLY A 28 -1.03 8.65 6.85
CA GLY A 28 -1.15 7.51 7.74
C GLY A 28 -1.75 6.32 7.04
N ILE A 29 -1.83 5.22 7.75
CA ILE A 29 -2.31 3.96 7.18
C ILE A 29 -3.63 3.60 7.84
N ASN A 30 -4.66 3.42 7.01
CA ASN A 30 -5.98 3.04 7.50
C ASN A 30 -6.06 1.51 7.53
N LEU A 31 -6.32 0.97 8.72
CA LEU A 31 -6.38 -0.47 8.90
C LEU A 31 -7.56 -1.11 8.19
N LEU A 32 -8.50 -0.30 7.74
CA LEU A 32 -9.65 -0.80 6.97
C LEU A 32 -9.31 -1.02 5.51
N TRP A 33 -8.17 -0.56 5.07
CA TRP A 33 -7.75 -0.76 3.70
C TRP A 33 -7.36 -2.22 3.46
N HIS A 34 -7.40 -2.61 2.19
CA HIS A 34 -6.97 -3.95 1.80
C HIS A 34 -5.51 -4.16 2.24
N PRO A 35 -5.18 -5.40 2.69
CA PRO A 35 -3.81 -5.67 3.14
C PRO A 35 -2.74 -5.32 2.12
N VAL A 36 -3.03 -5.47 0.83
CA VAL A 36 -2.07 -5.12 -0.21
C VAL A 36 -1.76 -3.63 -0.18
N ILE A 37 -2.79 -2.82 -0.01
CA ILE A 37 -2.59 -1.37 0.05
C ILE A 37 -1.79 -1.01 1.28
N ARG A 38 -2.11 -1.62 2.40
CA ARG A 38 -1.37 -1.34 3.64
C ARG A 38 0.10 -1.74 3.51
N GLU A 39 0.34 -2.87 2.87
CA GLU A 39 1.71 -3.34 2.68
C GLU A 39 2.49 -2.37 1.80
N GLU A 40 1.84 -1.90 0.74
CA GLU A 40 2.51 -0.96 -0.15
C GLU A 40 2.81 0.36 0.58
N CYS A 41 1.89 0.82 1.40
CA CYS A 41 2.11 2.02 2.20
C CYS A 41 3.30 1.86 3.13
N LEU A 42 3.44 0.68 3.74
CA LEU A 42 4.58 0.41 4.60
C LEU A 42 5.88 0.45 3.81
N LYS A 43 5.87 -0.06 2.59
CA LYS A 43 7.05 -0.01 1.74
C LYS A 43 7.42 1.43 1.41
N ILE A 44 6.43 2.24 1.10
CA ILE A 44 6.68 3.65 0.81
C ILE A 44 7.29 4.33 2.03
N LEU A 45 6.76 4.02 3.21
CA LEU A 45 7.25 4.59 4.44
C LEU A 45 8.71 4.19 4.66
N GLU A 46 9.03 2.92 4.46
CA GLU A 46 10.40 2.46 4.61
C GLU A 46 11.33 3.15 3.62
N GLU A 47 10.88 3.30 2.40
CA GLU A 47 11.69 3.99 1.39
C GLU A 47 11.97 5.42 1.81
N SER A 48 10.98 6.06 2.39
CA SER A 48 11.15 7.43 2.86
C SER A 48 12.15 7.51 4.01
N LEU A 49 12.08 6.53 4.92
CA LEU A 49 12.97 6.53 6.07
C LEU A 49 14.41 6.19 5.70
N THR A 50 14.58 5.39 4.66
CA THR A 50 15.91 4.93 4.26
C THR A 50 16.42 5.67 3.05
N ASP A 51 15.78 6.77 2.69
CA ASP A 51 16.16 7.56 1.54
C ASP A 51 17.45 8.35 1.88
N GLU A 52 18.56 7.71 1.66
CA GLU A 52 19.85 8.32 1.96
C GLU A 52 20.42 8.97 0.71
N PRO A 53 20.96 10.14 0.85
CA PRO A 53 21.61 10.78 -0.27
C PRO A 53 22.92 10.08 -0.65
#